data_b18b3634acf17afd6b6adec36be0d547
#
_entry.id   b18b3634acf17afd6b6adec36be0d547
#
_cell.length_a   1.000
_cell.length_b   1.000
_cell.length_c   1.000
_cell.angle_alpha   90.00
_cell.angle_beta   90.00
_cell.angle_gamma   90.00
#
_symmetry.space_group_name_H-M   'P 1'
#
loop_
_entity.id
_entity.type
_entity.pdbx_description
1 polymer ?
#
loop_
_entity_poly.entity_id
_entity_poly.type
_entity_poly.pdbx_seq_one_letter_code
_entity_poly.pdbx_strand_id
1 'polypeptide(L)'
;MNIITQDTKNQIINLIKITFLERIRKLLNTFLESIFTNFSQNRYISNLLSLNKDLSNLTINLYLDIINFTNLYFRNSKERKTNYYVSKKNVQRTIVTPWGVLYFERDYYVSKHKNNGFFFIDKLFGFEEYKTFDPIVRALAINASVDNNINKTSKNSLIYNFNIIENLDNNYTIPRQTIYNWMHKWYLPTISYNTLNNEDKLYVMVDEKWIHEQHGEKDGKKHYIMGKCFVIFTGAKRKNKRTKLLNRHIFITSSKTPYKDLMDEICKIYDFEKVKVINLLSDAGGWILSGKDELKLYAGNKIVVNTCEFHVKQKIHRMTTDKELREKLINSIYVNESKKEFEQLADELIESKPEKRKEKLTEYKNYILKHWKSIINMKCCDIKSSMESHISHYVADYFGSRPKGFSNKTIEKYIKLHEAKHNGINILDLYLKTYDNDENNVHSYNEEEINFSIFDNSVSLLPVKSSTNPISQLINNIAFYR
;
A
#
# COMPACT_ATOMS: atom_id res chain seq x y z
N MET A 1 37.99 9.56 -13.11
CA MET A 1 38.57 9.78 -14.48
C MET A 1 37.42 10.02 -15.44
N ASN A 2 37.35 11.22 -16.06
CA ASN A 2 36.22 11.62 -16.90
C ASN A 2 36.20 10.82 -18.22
N ILE A 3 35.26 9.91 -18.36
CA ILE A 3 35.10 9.02 -19.52
C ILE A 3 34.66 9.81 -20.76
N ILE A 4 34.10 10.98 -20.60
CA ILE A 4 33.60 11.82 -21.70
C ILE A 4 34.15 13.23 -21.50
N THR A 5 34.79 13.80 -22.52
CA THR A 5 35.27 15.20 -22.48
C THR A 5 34.08 16.15 -22.39
N GLN A 6 34.27 17.31 -21.76
CA GLN A 6 33.20 18.31 -21.60
C GLN A 6 32.63 18.77 -22.95
N ASP A 7 33.45 18.88 -23.98
CA ASP A 7 33.00 19.22 -25.34
C ASP A 7 32.07 18.18 -25.93
N THR A 8 32.41 16.90 -25.77
CA THR A 8 31.55 15.82 -26.24
C THR A 8 30.23 15.76 -25.49
N LYS A 9 30.26 15.98 -24.17
CA LYS A 9 29.06 16.10 -23.35
C LYS A 9 28.16 17.22 -23.87
N ASN A 10 28.72 18.38 -24.15
CA ASN A 10 28.01 19.53 -24.69
C ASN A 10 27.40 19.26 -26.08
N GLN A 11 28.15 18.58 -26.97
CA GLN A 11 27.66 18.19 -28.29
C GLN A 11 26.47 17.20 -28.16
N ILE A 12 26.57 16.20 -27.30
CA ILE A 12 25.50 15.23 -27.02
C ILE A 12 24.25 15.98 -26.49
N ILE A 13 24.42 16.83 -25.50
CA ILE A 13 23.32 17.59 -24.89
C ILE A 13 22.63 18.46 -25.96
N ASN A 14 23.40 19.15 -26.79
CA ASN A 14 22.84 20.02 -27.82
C ASN A 14 22.08 19.24 -28.89
N LEU A 15 22.63 18.12 -29.36
CA LEU A 15 21.95 17.25 -30.34
C LEU A 15 20.62 16.72 -29.76
N ILE A 16 20.65 16.20 -28.52
CA ILE A 16 19.46 15.72 -27.85
C ILE A 16 18.41 16.84 -27.67
N LYS A 17 18.85 18.04 -27.25
CA LYS A 17 17.96 19.20 -27.11
C LYS A 17 17.27 19.56 -28.41
N ILE A 18 18.02 19.65 -29.51
CA ILE A 18 17.46 20.03 -30.82
C ILE A 18 16.43 18.97 -31.25
N THR A 19 16.78 17.70 -31.22
CA THR A 19 15.91 16.61 -31.67
C THR A 19 14.65 16.52 -30.77
N PHE A 20 14.81 16.73 -29.45
CA PHE A 20 13.71 16.71 -28.49
C PHE A 20 12.76 17.90 -28.68
N LEU A 21 13.29 19.12 -28.88
CA LEU A 21 12.49 20.30 -29.14
C LEU A 21 11.67 20.19 -30.43
N GLU A 22 12.25 19.66 -31.49
CA GLU A 22 11.55 19.41 -32.75
C GLU A 22 10.40 18.41 -32.58
N ARG A 23 10.64 17.32 -31.85
CA ARG A 23 9.61 16.31 -31.56
C ARG A 23 8.49 16.88 -30.71
N ILE A 24 8.80 17.65 -29.65
CA ILE A 24 7.80 18.34 -28.84
C ILE A 24 6.97 19.32 -29.69
N ARG A 25 7.63 20.13 -30.52
CA ARG A 25 6.94 21.07 -31.38
C ARG A 25 5.97 20.38 -32.35
N LYS A 26 6.39 19.29 -32.94
CA LYS A 26 5.53 18.46 -33.82
C LYS A 26 4.34 17.89 -33.04
N LEU A 27 4.57 17.34 -31.86
CA LEU A 27 3.52 16.77 -31.02
C LEU A 27 2.51 17.84 -30.61
N LEU A 28 2.96 19.02 -30.17
CA LEU A 28 2.08 20.13 -29.78
C LEU A 28 1.24 20.62 -30.97
N ASN A 29 1.85 20.74 -32.15
CA ASN A 29 1.11 21.17 -33.36
C ASN A 29 0.02 20.14 -33.72
N THR A 30 0.36 18.86 -33.76
CA THR A 30 -0.60 17.78 -34.04
C THR A 30 -1.75 17.77 -33.01
N PHE A 31 -1.43 17.97 -31.72
CA PHE A 31 -2.43 18.04 -30.64
C PHE A 31 -3.34 19.27 -30.81
N LEU A 32 -2.77 20.46 -31.05
CA LEU A 32 -3.54 21.68 -31.28
C LEU A 32 -4.44 21.56 -32.51
N GLU A 33 -3.92 21.04 -33.60
CA GLU A 33 -4.72 20.77 -34.81
C GLU A 33 -5.88 19.82 -34.50
N SER A 34 -5.64 18.76 -33.71
CA SER A 34 -6.70 17.81 -33.33
C SER A 34 -7.82 18.46 -32.50
N ILE A 35 -7.47 19.44 -31.64
CA ILE A 35 -8.43 20.19 -30.86
C ILE A 35 -9.30 21.10 -31.77
N PHE A 36 -8.66 21.82 -32.69
CA PHE A 36 -9.36 22.84 -33.52
C PHE A 36 -10.14 22.27 -34.70
N THR A 37 -9.74 21.11 -35.22
CA THR A 37 -10.41 20.51 -36.40
C THR A 37 -11.64 19.68 -36.04
N ASN A 38 -11.86 19.33 -34.78
CA ASN A 38 -12.88 18.37 -34.41
C ASN A 38 -13.69 18.75 -33.15
N PHE A 39 -14.55 19.73 -33.26
CA PHE A 39 -15.49 20.16 -32.20
C PHE A 39 -16.62 19.15 -31.98
N SER A 40 -16.42 18.08 -31.21
CA SER A 40 -17.51 17.26 -30.63
C SER A 40 -17.19 16.84 -29.20
N GLN A 41 -18.23 16.84 -28.34
CA GLN A 41 -18.06 16.55 -26.89
C GLN A 41 -17.36 15.22 -26.54
N ASN A 42 -17.48 14.21 -27.39
CA ASN A 42 -16.85 12.89 -27.14
C ASN A 42 -15.37 12.80 -27.56
N ARG A 43 -14.83 13.80 -28.25
CA ARG A 43 -13.46 13.78 -28.75
C ARG A 43 -12.40 14.30 -27.76
N TYR A 44 -12.82 15.07 -26.74
CA TYR A 44 -11.91 15.56 -25.71
C TYR A 44 -11.15 14.42 -25.00
N ILE A 45 -11.87 13.36 -24.60
CA ILE A 45 -11.24 12.21 -23.91
C ILE A 45 -10.31 11.45 -24.86
N SER A 46 -10.72 11.22 -26.11
CA SER A 46 -9.87 10.55 -27.09
C SER A 46 -8.60 11.35 -27.41
N ASN A 47 -8.70 12.67 -27.50
CA ASN A 47 -7.54 13.55 -27.73
C ASN A 47 -6.56 13.53 -26.55
N LEU A 48 -7.05 13.51 -25.30
CA LEU A 48 -6.19 13.38 -24.11
C LEU A 48 -5.49 12.02 -24.03
N LEU A 49 -6.20 10.95 -24.39
CA LEU A 49 -5.59 9.60 -24.42
C LEU A 49 -4.52 9.51 -25.51
N SER A 50 -4.78 10.09 -26.70
CA SER A 50 -3.77 10.15 -27.76
C SER A 50 -2.55 10.96 -27.32
N LEU A 51 -2.75 12.14 -26.74
CA LEU A 51 -1.65 12.98 -26.24
C LEU A 51 -0.79 12.23 -25.20
N ASN A 52 -1.43 11.53 -24.27
CA ASN A 52 -0.71 10.75 -23.26
C ASN A 52 0.13 9.63 -23.90
N LYS A 53 -0.41 8.95 -24.91
CA LYS A 53 0.33 7.93 -25.69
C LYS A 53 1.53 8.55 -26.43
N ASP A 54 1.32 9.70 -27.06
CA ASP A 54 2.38 10.39 -27.79
C ASP A 54 3.50 10.90 -26.88
N LEU A 55 3.15 11.39 -25.68
CA LEU A 55 4.12 11.77 -24.66
C LEU A 55 4.93 10.56 -24.15
N SER A 56 4.27 9.42 -23.94
CA SER A 56 4.94 8.17 -23.55
C SER A 56 5.91 7.70 -24.63
N ASN A 57 5.49 7.71 -25.89
CA ASN A 57 6.33 7.38 -27.04
C ASN A 57 7.51 8.35 -27.17
N LEU A 58 7.29 9.65 -26.96
CA LEU A 58 8.34 10.65 -26.94
C LEU A 58 9.41 10.34 -25.87
N THR A 59 8.96 9.97 -24.67
CA THR A 59 9.85 9.59 -23.56
C THR A 59 10.68 8.36 -23.90
N ILE A 60 10.07 7.31 -24.43
CA ILE A 60 10.76 6.09 -24.87
C ILE A 60 11.79 6.39 -25.95
N ASN A 61 11.40 7.13 -26.98
CA ASN A 61 12.30 7.48 -28.08
C ASN A 61 13.49 8.32 -27.62
N LEU A 62 13.26 9.26 -26.66
CA LEU A 62 14.35 10.03 -26.08
C LEU A 62 15.35 9.14 -25.34
N TYR A 63 14.87 8.21 -24.52
CA TYR A 63 15.75 7.25 -23.84
C TYR A 63 16.53 6.37 -24.82
N LEU A 64 15.88 5.88 -25.89
CA LEU A 64 16.54 5.08 -26.94
C LEU A 64 17.62 5.87 -27.66
N ASP A 65 17.36 7.15 -28.00
CA ASP A 65 18.34 8.02 -28.63
C ASP A 65 19.56 8.23 -27.72
N ILE A 66 19.33 8.48 -26.42
CA ILE A 66 20.41 8.64 -25.43
C ILE A 66 21.24 7.36 -25.32
N ILE A 67 20.59 6.20 -25.18
CA ILE A 67 21.24 4.89 -25.05
C ILE A 67 22.09 4.59 -26.30
N ASN A 68 21.50 4.70 -27.51
CA ASN A 68 22.15 4.39 -28.76
C ASN A 68 23.33 5.32 -28.99
N PHE A 69 23.15 6.61 -28.78
CA PHE A 69 24.22 7.59 -28.94
C PHE A 69 25.37 7.32 -27.95
N THR A 70 25.06 7.06 -26.70
CA THR A 70 26.04 6.79 -25.65
C THR A 70 26.81 5.49 -25.91
N ASN A 71 26.13 4.44 -26.38
CA ASN A 71 26.74 3.18 -26.75
C ASN A 71 27.73 3.35 -27.94
N LEU A 72 27.30 4.06 -28.97
CA LEU A 72 28.15 4.35 -30.15
C LEU A 72 29.35 5.23 -29.78
N TYR A 73 29.14 6.24 -28.93
CA TYR A 73 30.19 7.11 -28.46
C TYR A 73 31.27 6.35 -27.68
N PHE A 74 30.85 5.56 -26.65
CA PHE A 74 31.81 4.77 -25.87
C PHE A 74 32.55 3.75 -26.75
N ARG A 75 31.86 3.08 -27.69
CA ARG A 75 32.46 2.13 -28.64
C ARG A 75 33.65 2.75 -29.38
N ASN A 76 33.55 4.03 -29.77
CA ASN A 76 34.56 4.74 -30.60
C ASN A 76 35.57 5.51 -29.74
N SER A 77 35.36 5.67 -28.45
CA SER A 77 36.18 6.47 -27.55
C SER A 77 37.63 5.97 -27.47
N LYS A 78 38.57 6.88 -27.23
CA LYS A 78 39.99 6.59 -26.99
C LYS A 78 40.15 5.71 -25.74
N GLU A 79 39.41 6.06 -24.69
CA GLU A 79 39.45 5.34 -23.42
C GLU A 79 39.05 3.87 -23.58
N ARG A 80 37.93 3.59 -24.25
CA ARG A 80 37.56 2.21 -24.55
C ARG A 80 38.66 1.49 -25.35
N LYS A 81 39.20 2.13 -26.41
CA LYS A 81 40.24 1.54 -27.24
C LYS A 81 41.49 1.19 -26.44
N THR A 82 41.84 1.99 -25.44
CA THR A 82 42.99 1.77 -24.58
C THR A 82 42.77 0.63 -23.59
N ASN A 83 41.64 0.61 -22.89
CA ASN A 83 41.42 -0.19 -21.70
C ASN A 83 40.56 -1.45 -21.91
N TYR A 84 39.77 -1.51 -22.99
CA TYR A 84 38.76 -2.57 -23.15
C TYR A 84 38.74 -3.15 -24.57
N TYR A 85 38.48 -4.45 -24.66
CA TYR A 85 38.10 -5.14 -25.89
C TYR A 85 36.58 -5.16 -26.02
N VAL A 86 36.05 -5.07 -27.25
CA VAL A 86 34.65 -5.36 -27.54
C VAL A 86 34.53 -6.87 -27.71
N SER A 87 33.98 -7.57 -26.73
CA SER A 87 33.81 -9.02 -26.79
C SER A 87 32.55 -9.43 -27.53
N LYS A 88 31.44 -8.72 -27.31
CA LYS A 88 30.18 -8.94 -28.04
C LYS A 88 29.60 -7.60 -28.47
N LYS A 89 29.09 -7.53 -29.70
CA LYS A 89 28.45 -6.33 -30.26
C LYS A 89 26.94 -6.56 -30.39
N ASN A 90 26.18 -5.48 -30.28
CA ASN A 90 24.75 -5.43 -30.59
C ASN A 90 23.93 -6.50 -29.84
N VAL A 91 24.27 -6.72 -28.55
CA VAL A 91 23.52 -7.65 -27.71
C VAL A 91 22.20 -7.00 -27.33
N GLN A 92 21.10 -7.64 -27.70
CA GLN A 92 19.75 -7.14 -27.47
C GLN A 92 19.40 -7.08 -26.00
N ARG A 93 18.71 -6.02 -25.60
CA ARG A 93 18.20 -5.81 -24.25
C ARG A 93 16.79 -5.28 -24.32
N THR A 94 15.96 -5.77 -23.39
CA THR A 94 14.58 -5.31 -23.20
C THR A 94 14.40 -4.86 -21.76
N ILE A 95 13.90 -3.63 -21.58
CA ILE A 95 13.51 -3.10 -20.27
C ILE A 95 12.07 -2.60 -20.36
N VAL A 96 11.21 -3.11 -19.50
CA VAL A 96 9.82 -2.64 -19.35
C VAL A 96 9.79 -1.50 -18.36
N THR A 97 9.38 -0.33 -18.81
CA THR A 97 9.27 0.90 -18.00
C THR A 97 7.82 1.33 -17.84
N PRO A 98 7.51 2.28 -16.98
CA PRO A 98 6.17 2.86 -16.88
C PRO A 98 5.63 3.50 -18.16
N TRP A 99 6.51 3.93 -19.05
CA TRP A 99 6.14 4.62 -20.29
C TRP A 99 6.10 3.72 -21.51
N GLY A 100 6.66 2.52 -21.42
CA GLY A 100 6.71 1.55 -22.49
C GLY A 100 7.92 0.63 -22.40
N VAL A 101 8.18 -0.08 -23.50
CA VAL A 101 9.27 -1.03 -23.57
C VAL A 101 10.44 -0.41 -24.32
N LEU A 102 11.59 -0.40 -23.67
CA LEU A 102 12.87 -0.05 -24.29
C LEU A 102 13.47 -1.31 -24.93
N TYR A 103 13.55 -1.31 -26.25
CA TYR A 103 14.29 -2.32 -27.02
C TYR A 103 15.55 -1.67 -27.57
N PHE A 104 16.71 -2.10 -27.12
CA PHE A 104 17.97 -1.52 -27.53
C PHE A 104 19.08 -2.55 -27.62
N GLU A 105 20.14 -2.18 -28.35
CA GLU A 105 21.36 -2.95 -28.48
C GLU A 105 22.46 -2.34 -27.61
N ARG A 106 23.29 -3.19 -27.06
CA ARG A 106 24.43 -2.81 -26.20
C ARG A 106 25.62 -3.71 -26.45
N ASP A 107 26.81 -3.20 -26.18
CA ASP A 107 28.05 -3.93 -26.35
C ASP A 107 28.57 -4.46 -25.02
N TYR A 108 29.15 -5.64 -25.04
CA TYR A 108 29.86 -6.24 -23.92
C TYR A 108 31.36 -6.00 -24.06
N TYR A 109 31.93 -5.40 -23.03
CA TYR A 109 33.35 -5.05 -22.98
C TYR A 109 34.07 -5.91 -21.96
N VAL A 110 35.33 -6.26 -22.27
CA VAL A 110 36.22 -6.99 -21.35
C VAL A 110 37.49 -6.15 -21.16
N SER A 111 37.90 -6.03 -19.91
CA SER A 111 39.11 -5.28 -19.55
C SER A 111 40.36 -5.94 -20.13
N LYS A 112 41.30 -5.13 -20.65
CA LYS A 112 42.60 -5.58 -21.10
C LYS A 112 43.56 -5.93 -19.98
N HIS A 113 43.27 -5.42 -18.78
CA HIS A 113 44.14 -5.56 -17.62
C HIS A 113 43.61 -6.53 -16.56
N LYS A 114 42.27 -6.71 -16.52
CA LYS A 114 41.57 -7.57 -15.58
C LYS A 114 40.64 -8.50 -16.37
N ASN A 115 40.49 -9.74 -15.92
CA ASN A 115 39.62 -10.71 -16.60
C ASN A 115 38.14 -10.53 -16.18
N ASN A 116 37.65 -9.28 -16.21
CA ASN A 116 36.27 -8.94 -15.93
C ASN A 116 35.63 -8.22 -17.11
N GLY A 117 34.35 -8.45 -17.32
CA GLY A 117 33.59 -7.85 -18.39
C GLY A 117 32.29 -7.24 -17.89
N PHE A 118 31.75 -6.31 -18.69
CA PHE A 118 30.53 -5.59 -18.34
C PHE A 118 29.80 -5.05 -19.56
N PHE A 119 28.51 -4.81 -19.41
CA PHE A 119 27.74 -4.00 -20.36
C PHE A 119 27.81 -2.53 -19.93
N PHE A 120 28.47 -1.71 -20.74
CA PHE A 120 28.65 -0.29 -20.41
C PHE A 120 27.34 0.45 -20.20
N ILE A 121 26.35 0.21 -21.06
CA ILE A 121 25.02 0.84 -20.95
C ILE A 121 24.33 0.42 -19.67
N ASP A 122 24.35 -0.87 -19.32
CA ASP A 122 23.70 -1.33 -18.08
C ASP A 122 24.33 -0.67 -16.85
N LYS A 123 25.64 -0.60 -16.81
CA LYS A 123 26.38 0.02 -15.71
C LYS A 123 26.11 1.53 -15.61
N LEU A 124 26.05 2.22 -16.75
CA LEU A 124 25.83 3.66 -16.80
C LEU A 124 24.42 4.07 -16.38
N PHE A 125 23.42 3.29 -16.81
CA PHE A 125 22.00 3.58 -16.52
C PHE A 125 21.49 2.87 -15.26
N GLY A 126 22.32 2.11 -14.56
CA GLY A 126 21.91 1.34 -13.39
C GLY A 126 20.93 0.20 -13.72
N PHE A 127 20.98 -0.35 -14.93
CA PHE A 127 20.13 -1.48 -15.27
C PHE A 127 20.64 -2.76 -14.63
N GLU A 128 19.85 -3.30 -13.69
CA GLU A 128 20.18 -4.57 -13.04
C GLU A 128 20.37 -5.70 -14.04
N GLU A 129 21.41 -6.52 -13.82
CA GLU A 129 21.67 -7.68 -14.66
C GLU A 129 20.49 -8.65 -14.68
N TYR A 130 20.16 -9.17 -15.86
CA TYR A 130 19.07 -10.15 -16.07
C TYR A 130 17.66 -9.71 -15.62
N LYS A 131 17.44 -8.43 -15.33
CA LYS A 131 16.11 -7.91 -14.99
C LYS A 131 15.48 -7.22 -16.18
N THR A 132 14.22 -7.60 -16.45
CA THR A 132 13.44 -7.03 -17.57
C THR A 132 12.55 -5.87 -17.10
N PHE A 133 12.16 -5.84 -15.83
CA PHE A 133 11.23 -4.85 -15.30
C PHE A 133 11.98 -3.80 -14.50
N ASP A 134 11.73 -2.55 -14.84
CA ASP A 134 12.22 -1.37 -14.12
C ASP A 134 11.77 -1.36 -12.63
N PRO A 135 12.56 -0.81 -11.70
CA PRO A 135 12.16 -0.70 -10.29
C PRO A 135 10.82 -0.01 -10.06
N ILE A 136 10.48 1.01 -10.86
CA ILE A 136 9.19 1.70 -10.76
C ILE A 136 8.04 0.76 -11.15
N VAL A 137 8.21 -0.05 -12.19
CA VAL A 137 7.22 -1.07 -12.59
C VAL A 137 7.02 -2.09 -11.48
N ARG A 138 8.09 -2.51 -10.81
CA ARG A 138 8.00 -3.41 -9.63
C ARG A 138 7.26 -2.76 -8.49
N ALA A 139 7.59 -1.51 -8.17
CA ALA A 139 6.92 -0.73 -7.11
C ALA A 139 5.42 -0.58 -7.37
N LEU A 140 5.03 -0.26 -8.61
CA LEU A 140 3.63 -0.13 -9.00
C LEU A 140 2.88 -1.47 -8.92
N ALA A 141 3.50 -2.56 -9.34
CA ALA A 141 2.90 -3.90 -9.24
C ALA A 141 2.72 -4.33 -7.77
N ILE A 142 3.69 -4.03 -6.91
CA ILE A 142 3.59 -4.29 -5.47
C ILE A 142 2.48 -3.44 -4.86
N ASN A 143 2.46 -2.13 -5.13
CA ASN A 143 1.41 -1.24 -4.63
C ASN A 143 0.01 -1.71 -5.06
N ALA A 144 -0.16 -2.05 -6.34
CA ALA A 144 -1.43 -2.57 -6.86
C ALA A 144 -1.82 -3.92 -6.22
N SER A 145 -0.85 -4.76 -5.83
CA SER A 145 -1.11 -6.05 -5.19
C SER A 145 -1.54 -5.94 -3.72
N VAL A 146 -1.28 -4.81 -3.10
CA VAL A 146 -1.80 -4.51 -1.75
C VAL A 146 -3.30 -4.20 -1.81
N ASP A 147 -3.79 -3.56 -2.88
CA ASP A 147 -5.22 -3.28 -3.08
C ASP A 147 -5.98 -4.46 -3.67
N ASN A 148 -5.31 -5.17 -4.54
CA ASN A 148 -5.89 -6.27 -5.30
C ASN A 148 -5.12 -7.55 -4.98
N ASN A 149 -5.73 -8.71 -5.22
CA ASN A 149 -4.92 -9.93 -5.15
C ASN A 149 -3.90 -9.98 -6.30
N ILE A 150 -2.78 -10.70 -6.08
CA ILE A 150 -1.68 -10.83 -7.06
C ILE A 150 -2.18 -11.29 -8.44
N ASN A 151 -3.18 -12.18 -8.50
CA ASN A 151 -3.75 -12.63 -9.78
C ASN A 151 -4.43 -11.51 -10.55
N LYS A 152 -5.20 -10.65 -9.85
CA LYS A 152 -5.87 -9.51 -10.46
C LYS A 152 -4.83 -8.46 -10.89
N THR A 153 -3.83 -8.24 -10.07
CA THR A 153 -2.69 -7.36 -10.39
C THR A 153 -1.92 -7.88 -11.61
N SER A 154 -1.62 -9.17 -11.65
CA SER A 154 -0.93 -9.77 -12.80
C SER A 154 -1.71 -9.60 -14.11
N LYS A 155 -3.03 -9.83 -14.09
CA LYS A 155 -3.89 -9.68 -15.28
C LYS A 155 -4.07 -8.22 -15.71
N ASN A 156 -4.08 -7.30 -14.76
CA ASN A 156 -4.44 -5.89 -14.99
C ASN A 156 -3.25 -4.94 -14.83
N SER A 157 -2.05 -5.45 -14.45
CA SER A 157 -0.93 -4.63 -14.00
C SER A 157 -0.46 -3.63 -15.04
N LEU A 158 -0.58 -3.97 -16.31
CA LEU A 158 -0.17 -3.07 -17.39
C LEU A 158 -1.33 -2.20 -17.88
N ILE A 159 -2.58 -2.63 -17.73
CA ILE A 159 -3.74 -1.93 -18.31
C ILE A 159 -4.17 -0.70 -17.50
N TYR A 160 -4.09 -0.75 -16.16
CA TYR A 160 -4.69 0.29 -15.31
C TYR A 160 -3.76 1.42 -14.86
N ASN A 161 -2.44 1.18 -14.84
CA ASN A 161 -1.49 2.19 -14.35
C ASN A 161 -0.57 2.76 -15.42
N PHE A 162 -0.55 2.16 -16.57
CA PHE A 162 0.32 2.54 -17.68
C PHE A 162 -0.56 2.66 -18.92
N ASN A 163 -0.96 3.83 -19.30
CA ASN A 163 -1.71 4.11 -20.54
C ASN A 163 -0.94 3.71 -21.85
N ILE A 164 -0.16 2.64 -21.77
CA ILE A 164 0.87 2.27 -22.73
C ILE A 164 0.38 1.26 -23.76
N ILE A 165 -0.84 0.66 -23.62
CA ILE A 165 -0.93 -0.74 -24.01
C ILE A 165 -1.87 -1.06 -25.15
N GLU A 166 -2.15 -0.15 -26.01
CA GLU A 166 -2.73 -0.59 -27.30
C GLU A 166 -1.71 -1.28 -28.23
N ASN A 167 -0.39 -1.14 -27.97
CA ASN A 167 0.68 -1.67 -28.84
C ASN A 167 1.67 -2.61 -28.14
N LEU A 168 1.46 -2.97 -26.89
CA LEU A 168 2.19 -4.08 -26.32
C LEU A 168 1.44 -5.35 -26.69
N ASP A 169 2.02 -6.15 -27.57
CA ASP A 169 1.65 -7.54 -27.71
C ASP A 169 1.42 -8.12 -26.32
N ASN A 170 0.40 -8.97 -26.16
CA ASN A 170 0.00 -9.61 -24.90
C ASN A 170 1.14 -10.33 -24.15
N ASN A 171 2.36 -10.23 -24.62
CA ASN A 171 3.57 -10.90 -24.14
C ASN A 171 4.23 -10.24 -22.91
N TYR A 172 3.81 -9.02 -22.49
CA TYR A 172 4.45 -8.30 -21.38
C TYR A 172 3.58 -8.19 -20.11
N THR A 173 2.67 -9.12 -19.91
CA THR A 173 2.00 -9.25 -18.61
C THR A 173 3.02 -9.67 -17.55
N ILE A 174 2.98 -9.04 -16.38
CA ILE A 174 3.85 -9.45 -15.28
C ILE A 174 3.32 -10.76 -14.72
N PRO A 175 4.09 -11.88 -14.80
CA PRO A 175 3.63 -13.15 -14.27
C PRO A 175 3.33 -13.06 -12.77
N ARG A 176 2.27 -13.73 -12.34
CA ARG A 176 1.88 -13.80 -10.91
C ARG A 176 3.06 -14.17 -10.00
N GLN A 177 3.85 -15.18 -10.40
CA GLN A 177 4.99 -15.65 -9.64
C GLN A 177 6.08 -14.59 -9.51
N THR A 178 6.24 -13.75 -10.53
CA THR A 178 7.21 -12.65 -10.52
C THR A 178 6.82 -11.59 -9.48
N ILE A 179 5.55 -11.18 -9.44
CA ILE A 179 5.05 -10.22 -8.42
C ILE A 179 5.20 -10.82 -7.01
N TYR A 180 4.85 -12.10 -6.86
CA TYR A 180 5.01 -12.83 -5.60
C TYR A 180 6.48 -12.82 -5.15
N ASN A 181 7.40 -13.15 -6.05
CA ASN A 181 8.84 -13.16 -5.75
C ASN A 181 9.36 -11.77 -5.37
N TRP A 182 8.94 -10.71 -6.06
CA TRP A 182 9.34 -9.34 -5.70
C TRP A 182 8.84 -8.97 -4.31
N MET A 183 7.58 -9.23 -4.02
CA MET A 183 7.02 -8.95 -2.71
C MET A 183 7.73 -9.73 -1.60
N HIS A 184 8.07 -11.01 -1.83
CA HIS A 184 8.74 -11.83 -0.82
C HIS A 184 10.22 -11.46 -0.62
N LYS A 185 10.92 -11.10 -1.68
CA LYS A 185 12.33 -10.68 -1.62
C LYS A 185 12.50 -9.28 -1.03
N TRP A 186 11.51 -8.42 -1.20
CA TRP A 186 11.58 -7.08 -0.64
C TRP A 186 11.67 -7.12 0.89
N TYR A 187 12.77 -6.59 1.41
CA TYR A 187 12.92 -6.38 2.84
C TYR A 187 12.10 -5.15 3.24
N LEU A 188 11.01 -5.38 3.98
CA LEU A 188 10.15 -4.31 4.45
C LEU A 188 10.86 -3.58 5.60
N PRO A 189 11.15 -2.28 5.46
CA PRO A 189 11.82 -1.51 6.51
C PRO A 189 10.90 -1.33 7.71
N THR A 190 11.49 -0.95 8.85
CA THR A 190 10.72 -0.46 9.98
C THR A 190 10.01 0.83 9.59
N ILE A 191 8.68 0.83 9.66
CA ILE A 191 7.87 1.98 9.29
C ILE A 191 7.72 2.87 10.52
N SER A 192 8.15 4.13 10.37
CA SER A 192 7.94 5.16 11.40
C SER A 192 6.73 5.99 11.04
N TYR A 193 5.82 6.15 11.98
CA TYR A 193 4.65 7.00 11.85
C TYR A 193 4.86 8.31 12.59
N ASN A 194 4.22 9.37 12.11
CA ASN A 194 4.23 10.64 12.84
C ASN A 194 3.39 10.51 14.12
N THR A 195 3.85 11.19 15.18
CA THR A 195 3.07 11.30 16.41
C THR A 195 1.77 12.06 16.15
N LEU A 196 0.70 11.58 16.74
CA LEU A 196 -0.64 12.15 16.61
C LEU A 196 -1.01 12.92 17.89
N ASN A 197 -1.62 14.08 17.71
CA ASN A 197 -2.09 14.85 18.85
C ASN A 197 -3.24 14.13 19.56
N ASN A 198 -3.18 14.06 20.87
CA ASN A 198 -4.24 13.54 21.71
C ASN A 198 -4.47 14.43 22.93
N GLU A 199 -5.69 14.33 23.44
CA GLU A 199 -6.13 14.86 24.73
C GLU A 199 -6.11 13.73 25.77
N ASP A 200 -7.04 13.74 26.70
CA ASP A 200 -7.10 12.81 27.84
C ASP A 200 -7.81 11.48 27.54
N LYS A 201 -8.43 11.33 26.35
CA LYS A 201 -9.18 10.12 25.96
C LYS A 201 -8.63 9.49 24.69
N LEU A 202 -8.45 8.17 24.73
CA LEU A 202 -8.24 7.34 23.55
C LEU A 202 -9.40 6.35 23.42
N TYR A 203 -9.75 6.06 22.18
CA TYR A 203 -10.72 5.03 21.81
C TYR A 203 -9.99 3.97 21.00
N VAL A 204 -10.19 2.71 21.37
CA VAL A 204 -9.58 1.56 20.69
C VAL A 204 -10.70 0.61 20.31
N MET A 205 -11.03 0.54 19.03
CA MET A 205 -11.92 -0.48 18.51
C MET A 205 -11.10 -1.75 18.24
N VAL A 206 -11.60 -2.90 18.67
CA VAL A 206 -10.91 -4.20 18.58
C VAL A 206 -11.82 -5.24 17.99
N ASP A 207 -11.28 -5.99 17.04
CA ASP A 207 -11.95 -7.15 16.43
C ASP A 207 -10.94 -8.08 15.76
N GLU A 208 -11.35 -9.26 15.28
CA GLU A 208 -10.48 -10.22 14.63
C GLU A 208 -10.99 -10.69 13.29
N LYS A 209 -10.04 -11.17 12.48
CA LYS A 209 -10.31 -11.93 11.27
C LYS A 209 -9.49 -13.20 11.24
N TRP A 210 -10.16 -14.32 11.06
CA TRP A 210 -9.53 -15.60 10.85
C TRP A 210 -9.06 -15.72 9.39
N ILE A 211 -7.76 -15.90 9.21
CA ILE A 211 -7.09 -16.00 7.91
C ILE A 211 -6.66 -17.44 7.72
N HIS A 212 -7.08 -18.05 6.61
CA HIS A 212 -6.73 -19.43 6.30
C HIS A 212 -5.24 -19.56 5.94
N GLU A 213 -4.51 -20.38 6.67
CA GLU A 213 -3.10 -20.67 6.41
C GLU A 213 -2.97 -21.78 5.35
N GLN A 214 -2.17 -21.52 4.30
CA GLN A 214 -1.83 -22.48 3.28
C GLN A 214 -0.82 -23.49 3.84
N HIS A 215 -1.03 -24.76 3.60
CA HIS A 215 -0.22 -25.87 4.15
C HIS A 215 -0.25 -26.01 5.68
N GLY A 216 -1.19 -25.33 6.33
CA GLY A 216 -1.45 -25.45 7.76
C GLY A 216 -2.37 -26.64 8.11
N GLU A 217 -2.50 -27.64 7.26
CA GLU A 217 -3.27 -28.86 7.57
C GLU A 217 -2.39 -29.80 8.38
N LYS A 218 -2.64 -29.85 9.68
CA LYS A 218 -2.16 -30.89 10.57
C LYS A 218 -3.34 -31.75 10.96
N ASP A 219 -3.20 -33.04 10.87
CA ASP A 219 -4.23 -34.04 11.24
C ASP A 219 -5.56 -33.83 10.48
N GLY A 220 -5.52 -33.41 9.20
CA GLY A 220 -6.71 -33.18 8.38
C GLY A 220 -7.55 -31.98 8.75
N LYS A 221 -7.07 -31.12 9.65
CA LYS A 221 -7.76 -29.89 10.09
C LYS A 221 -7.14 -28.65 9.45
N LYS A 222 -8.01 -27.76 8.95
CA LYS A 222 -7.58 -26.45 8.43
C LYS A 222 -7.03 -25.58 9.54
N HIS A 223 -5.85 -25.01 9.33
CA HIS A 223 -5.25 -24.05 10.23
C HIS A 223 -5.62 -22.62 9.85
N TYR A 224 -5.85 -21.82 10.86
CA TYR A 224 -6.17 -20.40 10.71
C TYR A 224 -5.28 -19.56 11.62
N ILE A 225 -4.83 -18.44 11.11
CA ILE A 225 -4.14 -17.41 11.86
C ILE A 225 -5.15 -16.31 12.19
N MET A 226 -5.18 -15.89 13.44
CA MET A 226 -6.03 -14.78 13.88
C MET A 226 -5.31 -13.45 13.61
N GLY A 227 -5.77 -12.72 12.62
CA GLY A 227 -5.38 -11.31 12.42
C GLY A 227 -6.22 -10.43 13.34
N LYS A 228 -5.57 -9.78 14.30
CA LYS A 228 -6.18 -8.88 15.28
C LYS A 228 -6.03 -7.45 14.82
N CYS A 229 -7.13 -6.73 14.73
CA CYS A 229 -7.17 -5.36 14.22
C CYS A 229 -7.59 -4.39 15.32
N PHE A 230 -6.79 -3.36 15.52
CA PHE A 230 -7.02 -2.29 16.45
C PHE A 230 -7.13 -0.97 15.68
N VAL A 231 -8.23 -0.24 15.87
CA VAL A 231 -8.39 1.10 15.33
C VAL A 231 -8.35 2.08 16.50
N ILE A 232 -7.26 2.83 16.59
CA ILE A 232 -6.98 3.77 17.69
C ILE A 232 -7.31 5.17 17.20
N PHE A 233 -7.99 5.99 18.01
CA PHE A 233 -8.34 7.35 17.62
C PHE A 233 -8.68 8.19 18.86
N THR A 234 -8.69 9.53 18.70
CA THR A 234 -8.91 10.47 19.81
C THR A 234 -10.34 10.98 19.90
N GLY A 235 -11.14 10.82 18.87
CA GLY A 235 -12.49 11.30 18.80
C GLY A 235 -13.12 11.07 17.44
N ALA A 236 -14.35 11.57 17.25
CA ALA A 236 -15.05 11.49 15.98
C ALA A 236 -15.79 12.79 15.66
N LYS A 237 -15.79 13.19 14.40
CA LYS A 237 -16.60 14.30 13.86
C LYS A 237 -17.61 13.77 12.87
N ARG A 238 -18.87 14.13 13.02
CA ARG A 238 -19.93 13.82 12.07
C ARG A 238 -20.03 14.93 11.03
N LYS A 239 -19.84 14.58 9.78
CA LYS A 239 -20.07 15.48 8.64
C LYS A 239 -21.11 14.85 7.72
N ASN A 240 -22.29 15.45 7.63
CA ASN A 240 -23.45 14.89 6.97
C ASN A 240 -23.85 13.52 7.57
N LYS A 241 -23.96 12.46 6.74
CA LYS A 241 -24.28 11.08 7.17
C LYS A 241 -23.04 10.25 7.50
N ARG A 242 -21.82 10.81 7.39
CA ARG A 242 -20.57 10.08 7.61
C ARG A 242 -19.86 10.54 8.89
N THR A 243 -19.31 9.59 9.62
CA THR A 243 -18.46 9.84 10.79
C THR A 243 -17.00 9.71 10.40
N LYS A 244 -16.20 10.75 10.67
CA LYS A 244 -14.75 10.73 10.46
C LYS A 244 -14.09 10.61 11.83
N LEU A 245 -13.23 9.60 12.00
CA LEU A 245 -12.39 9.42 13.18
C LEU A 245 -11.24 10.44 13.16
N LEU A 246 -10.96 11.01 14.34
CA LEU A 246 -9.90 12.01 14.52
C LEU A 246 -8.62 11.33 14.99
N ASN A 247 -7.48 11.78 14.46
CA ASN A 247 -6.15 11.26 14.79
C ASN A 247 -6.14 9.72 14.82
N ARG A 248 -6.67 9.12 13.75
CA ARG A 248 -6.83 7.68 13.62
C ARG A 248 -5.50 7.02 13.29
N HIS A 249 -5.18 5.96 14.02
CA HIS A 249 -4.12 5.01 13.69
C HIS A 249 -4.67 3.59 13.66
N ILE A 250 -4.22 2.79 12.69
CA ILE A 250 -4.61 1.38 12.53
C ILE A 250 -3.41 0.53 12.86
N PHE A 251 -3.60 -0.44 13.73
CA PHE A 251 -2.60 -1.43 14.09
C PHE A 251 -3.16 -2.83 13.87
N ILE A 252 -2.42 -3.68 13.17
CA ILE A 252 -2.83 -5.05 12.85
C ILE A 252 -1.72 -6.00 13.21
N THR A 253 -2.04 -7.02 14.01
CA THR A 253 -1.06 -8.02 14.45
C THR A 253 -1.61 -9.43 14.42
N SER A 254 -0.74 -10.41 14.20
CA SER A 254 -1.02 -11.84 14.42
C SER A 254 -0.32 -12.38 15.68
N SER A 255 0.28 -11.52 16.46
CA SER A 255 1.04 -11.83 17.66
C SER A 255 0.22 -12.60 18.72
N LYS A 256 0.92 -13.35 19.56
CA LYS A 256 0.34 -14.01 20.75
C LYS A 256 0.10 -13.03 21.91
N THR A 257 0.84 -11.92 21.93
CA THR A 257 0.75 -10.84 22.94
C THR A 257 0.23 -9.52 22.34
N PRO A 258 -1.00 -9.49 21.79
CA PRO A 258 -1.48 -8.38 20.98
C PRO A 258 -1.66 -7.09 21.79
N TYR A 259 -1.92 -7.18 23.08
CA TYR A 259 -2.15 -6.02 23.94
C TYR A 259 -0.85 -5.37 24.40
N LYS A 260 0.22 -6.15 24.59
CA LYS A 260 1.57 -5.61 24.76
C LYS A 260 1.96 -4.81 23.53
N ASP A 261 1.84 -5.43 22.34
CA ASP A 261 2.19 -4.80 21.08
C ASP A 261 1.32 -3.54 20.82
N LEU A 262 0.04 -3.58 21.21
CA LEU A 262 -0.85 -2.42 21.14
C LEU A 262 -0.36 -1.27 22.04
N MET A 263 0.07 -1.56 23.27
CA MET A 263 0.57 -0.51 24.17
C MET A 263 1.88 0.09 23.66
N ASP A 264 2.78 -0.75 23.15
CA ASP A 264 4.01 -0.30 22.51
C ASP A 264 3.70 0.63 21.32
N GLU A 265 2.66 0.33 20.54
CA GLU A 265 2.22 1.15 19.42
C GLU A 265 1.54 2.45 19.89
N ILE A 266 0.68 2.41 20.90
CA ILE A 266 0.07 3.61 21.48
C ILE A 266 1.14 4.58 21.98
N CYS A 267 2.16 4.09 22.70
CA CYS A 267 3.24 4.92 23.22
C CYS A 267 4.13 5.55 22.12
N LYS A 268 4.24 4.92 20.96
CA LYS A 268 4.94 5.49 19.80
C LYS A 268 4.16 6.60 19.10
N ILE A 269 2.85 6.45 19.03
CA ILE A 269 1.99 7.29 18.18
C ILE A 269 1.34 8.42 18.96
N TYR A 270 1.01 8.20 20.23
CA TYR A 270 0.30 9.16 21.09
C TYR A 270 1.11 9.50 22.33
N ASP A 271 0.90 10.71 22.83
CA ASP A 271 1.43 11.12 24.13
C ASP A 271 0.64 10.41 25.26
N PHE A 272 1.16 9.28 25.68
CA PHE A 272 0.48 8.42 26.66
C PHE A 272 0.37 9.06 28.05
N GLU A 273 1.23 10.02 28.39
CA GLU A 273 1.17 10.70 29.69
C GLU A 273 -0.10 11.54 29.83
N LYS A 274 -0.59 12.10 28.73
CA LYS A 274 -1.87 12.84 28.70
C LYS A 274 -3.10 11.95 28.83
N VAL A 275 -2.98 10.65 28.50
CA VAL A 275 -4.12 9.74 28.45
C VAL A 275 -4.62 9.42 29.85
N LYS A 276 -5.83 9.83 30.17
CA LYS A 276 -6.53 9.47 31.41
C LYS A 276 -7.39 8.24 31.26
N VAL A 277 -8.00 8.06 30.08
CA VAL A 277 -8.95 6.97 29.82
C VAL A 277 -8.73 6.36 28.45
N ILE A 278 -8.65 5.04 28.39
CA ILE A 278 -8.71 4.24 27.17
C ILE A 278 -10.07 3.55 27.12
N ASN A 279 -10.89 3.92 26.15
CA ASN A 279 -12.17 3.28 25.87
C ASN A 279 -11.97 2.13 24.89
N LEU A 280 -12.03 0.90 25.37
CA LEU A 280 -11.94 -0.32 24.58
C LEU A 280 -13.33 -0.69 24.05
N LEU A 281 -13.54 -0.60 22.73
CA LEU A 281 -14.80 -0.90 22.06
C LEU A 281 -14.69 -2.23 21.33
N SER A 282 -15.52 -3.21 21.67
CA SER A 282 -15.43 -4.56 21.09
C SER A 282 -16.77 -5.29 21.09
N ASP A 283 -16.79 -6.47 20.47
CA ASP A 283 -17.91 -7.41 20.58
C ASP A 283 -17.89 -8.26 21.87
N ALA A 284 -16.92 -8.00 22.76
CA ALA A 284 -16.64 -8.75 23.97
C ALA A 284 -16.24 -10.23 23.72
N GLY A 285 -15.55 -10.52 22.64
CA GLY A 285 -14.96 -11.83 22.39
C GLY A 285 -14.01 -12.29 23.51
N GLY A 286 -13.90 -13.59 23.70
CA GLY A 286 -13.17 -14.16 24.86
C GLY A 286 -11.72 -13.67 24.97
N TRP A 287 -10.96 -13.62 23.87
CA TRP A 287 -9.57 -13.15 23.87
C TRP A 287 -9.46 -11.64 24.14
N ILE A 288 -10.48 -10.86 23.75
CA ILE A 288 -10.51 -9.41 23.97
C ILE A 288 -10.68 -9.10 25.47
N LEU A 289 -11.49 -9.89 26.13
CA LEU A 289 -11.72 -9.73 27.58
C LEU A 289 -10.53 -10.20 28.42
N SER A 290 -9.87 -11.30 28.02
CA SER A 290 -8.63 -11.74 28.68
C SER A 290 -7.53 -10.69 28.52
N GLY A 291 -7.46 -10.03 27.37
CA GLY A 291 -6.52 -8.95 27.11
C GLY A 291 -6.76 -7.67 27.91
N LYS A 292 -7.97 -7.47 28.44
CA LYS A 292 -8.24 -6.37 29.37
C LYS A 292 -7.35 -6.40 30.60
N ASP A 293 -7.10 -7.58 31.14
CA ASP A 293 -6.26 -7.73 32.32
C ASP A 293 -4.78 -7.52 31.96
N GLU A 294 -4.36 -7.93 30.77
CA GLU A 294 -3.05 -7.61 30.22
C GLU A 294 -2.87 -6.10 30.00
N LEU A 295 -3.83 -5.42 29.39
CA LEU A 295 -3.81 -3.97 29.25
C LEU A 295 -3.72 -3.22 30.57
N LYS A 296 -4.39 -3.71 31.62
CA LYS A 296 -4.32 -3.10 32.94
C LYS A 296 -2.93 -3.11 33.55
N LEU A 297 -2.08 -4.10 33.20
CA LEU A 297 -0.69 -4.14 33.64
C LEU A 297 0.11 -2.93 33.10
N TYR A 298 -0.24 -2.45 31.91
CA TYR A 298 0.48 -1.35 31.26
C TYR A 298 -0.20 0.02 31.53
N ALA A 299 -1.53 0.08 31.56
CA ALA A 299 -2.30 1.32 31.61
C ALA A 299 -3.04 1.54 32.95
N GLY A 300 -2.93 0.63 33.89
CA GLY A 300 -3.58 0.72 35.22
C GLY A 300 -5.12 0.80 35.12
N ASN A 301 -5.72 1.65 35.94
CA ASN A 301 -7.18 1.81 36.00
C ASN A 301 -7.78 2.65 34.87
N LYS A 302 -6.98 3.08 33.91
CA LYS A 302 -7.40 3.95 32.79
C LYS A 302 -8.32 3.26 31.77
N ILE A 303 -8.55 1.95 31.84
CA ILE A 303 -9.26 1.18 30.81
C ILE A 303 -10.74 1.01 31.16
N VAL A 304 -11.59 1.44 30.21
CA VAL A 304 -13.04 1.25 30.25
C VAL A 304 -13.44 0.35 29.09
N VAL A 305 -14.00 -0.82 29.40
CA VAL A 305 -14.50 -1.75 28.36
C VAL A 305 -15.93 -1.37 28.00
N ASN A 306 -16.20 -1.31 26.70
CA ASN A 306 -17.48 -0.97 26.11
C ASN A 306 -17.88 -2.07 25.11
N THR A 307 -19.01 -2.72 25.35
CA THR A 307 -19.53 -3.76 24.44
C THR A 307 -20.40 -3.13 23.36
N CYS A 308 -20.12 -3.44 22.12
CA CYS A 308 -20.79 -2.89 20.93
C CYS A 308 -22.31 -3.14 20.96
N GLU A 309 -23.08 -2.06 20.90
CA GLU A 309 -24.55 -2.08 20.91
C GLU A 309 -25.13 -2.93 19.76
N PHE A 310 -24.49 -2.89 18.57
CA PHE A 310 -24.91 -3.67 17.42
C PHE A 310 -24.92 -5.17 17.72
N HIS A 311 -23.85 -5.70 18.31
CA HIS A 311 -23.75 -7.12 18.65
C HIS A 311 -24.74 -7.56 19.74
N VAL A 312 -25.00 -6.69 20.70
CA VAL A 312 -26.03 -6.95 21.72
C VAL A 312 -27.42 -7.03 21.08
N LYS A 313 -27.80 -6.03 20.29
CA LYS A 313 -29.07 -6.02 19.56
C LYS A 313 -29.19 -7.20 18.58
N GLN A 314 -28.12 -7.57 17.89
CA GLN A 314 -28.11 -8.73 17.02
C GLN A 314 -28.40 -10.05 17.79
N LYS A 315 -27.84 -10.20 19.01
CA LYS A 315 -28.16 -11.38 19.84
C LYS A 315 -29.62 -11.37 20.27
N ILE A 316 -30.17 -10.23 20.69
CA ILE A 316 -31.61 -10.10 21.03
C ILE A 316 -32.50 -10.41 19.81
N HIS A 317 -32.12 -9.95 18.61
CA HIS A 317 -32.83 -10.28 17.37
C HIS A 317 -32.81 -11.78 17.06
N ARG A 318 -31.73 -12.49 17.45
CA ARG A 318 -31.66 -13.97 17.32
C ARG A 318 -32.44 -14.71 18.40
N MET A 319 -32.71 -14.07 19.55
CA MET A 319 -33.53 -14.67 20.59
C MET A 319 -35.00 -14.74 20.20
N THR A 320 -35.55 -13.69 19.60
CA THR A 320 -36.97 -13.64 19.23
C THR A 320 -37.22 -12.88 17.92
N THR A 321 -38.22 -13.35 17.18
CA THR A 321 -38.79 -12.68 16.01
C THR A 321 -39.93 -11.75 16.40
N ASP A 322 -40.49 -11.89 17.59
CA ASP A 322 -41.53 -11.04 18.13
C ASP A 322 -40.98 -9.61 18.35
N LYS A 323 -41.60 -8.65 17.72
CA LYS A 323 -41.15 -7.26 17.70
C LYS A 323 -41.37 -6.58 19.07
N GLU A 324 -42.51 -6.84 19.72
CA GLU A 324 -42.84 -6.24 20.99
C GLU A 324 -41.93 -6.76 22.12
N LEU A 325 -41.74 -8.08 22.19
CA LEU A 325 -40.81 -8.68 23.15
C LEU A 325 -39.38 -8.25 22.96
N ARG A 326 -38.98 -8.07 21.70
CA ARG A 326 -37.65 -7.55 21.35
C ARG A 326 -37.45 -6.14 21.87
N GLU A 327 -38.42 -5.26 21.70
CA GLU A 327 -38.42 -3.89 22.22
C GLU A 327 -38.37 -3.89 23.74
N LYS A 328 -39.13 -4.75 24.42
CA LYS A 328 -39.06 -4.91 25.89
C LYS A 328 -37.67 -5.32 26.35
N LEU A 329 -37.06 -6.33 25.71
CA LEU A 329 -35.70 -6.76 26.03
C LEU A 329 -34.66 -5.66 25.78
N ILE A 330 -34.78 -4.88 24.72
CA ILE A 330 -33.89 -3.74 24.45
C ILE A 330 -34.09 -2.63 25.48
N ASN A 331 -35.34 -2.30 25.84
CA ASN A 331 -35.63 -1.25 26.77
C ASN A 331 -35.17 -1.61 28.19
N SER A 332 -35.29 -2.86 28.62
CA SER A 332 -34.76 -3.32 29.91
C SER A 332 -33.25 -3.08 30.07
N ILE A 333 -32.49 -3.11 28.96
CA ILE A 333 -31.05 -2.84 28.94
C ILE A 333 -30.73 -1.35 28.81
N TYR A 334 -31.28 -0.68 27.78
CA TYR A 334 -30.83 0.66 27.41
C TYR A 334 -31.67 1.80 27.98
N VAL A 335 -32.90 1.52 28.44
CA VAL A 335 -33.79 2.51 29.05
C VAL A 335 -33.84 2.32 30.56
N ASN A 336 -34.27 1.13 31.01
CA ASN A 336 -34.51 0.83 32.43
C ASN A 336 -33.21 0.45 33.18
N GLU A 337 -32.15 0.04 32.46
CA GLU A 337 -30.86 -0.46 32.99
C GLU A 337 -31.07 -1.56 34.06
N SER A 338 -32.16 -2.31 33.92
CA SER A 338 -32.59 -3.32 34.90
C SER A 338 -32.14 -4.71 34.48
N LYS A 339 -31.04 -5.18 35.08
CA LYS A 339 -30.53 -6.52 34.85
C LYS A 339 -31.55 -7.60 35.21
N LYS A 340 -32.31 -7.37 36.30
CA LYS A 340 -33.33 -8.30 36.79
C LYS A 340 -34.51 -8.40 35.80
N GLU A 341 -34.97 -7.27 35.28
CA GLU A 341 -36.04 -7.24 34.27
C GLU A 341 -35.64 -7.95 32.99
N PHE A 342 -34.44 -7.70 32.48
CA PHE A 342 -33.93 -8.42 31.34
C PHE A 342 -33.85 -9.93 31.55
N GLU A 343 -33.40 -10.34 32.74
CA GLU A 343 -33.27 -11.76 33.09
C GLU A 343 -34.65 -12.44 33.14
N GLN A 344 -35.64 -11.81 33.77
CA GLN A 344 -37.03 -12.32 33.83
C GLN A 344 -37.64 -12.50 32.42
N LEU A 345 -37.58 -11.45 31.58
CA LEU A 345 -38.10 -11.50 30.21
C LEU A 345 -37.41 -12.57 29.35
N ALA A 346 -36.09 -12.73 29.53
CA ALA A 346 -35.32 -13.73 28.81
C ALA A 346 -35.67 -15.15 29.30
N ASP A 347 -35.92 -15.37 30.59
CA ASP A 347 -36.29 -16.67 31.13
C ASP A 347 -37.69 -17.09 30.67
N GLU A 348 -38.66 -16.19 30.73
CA GLU A 348 -40.02 -16.42 30.20
C GLU A 348 -39.98 -16.81 28.71
N LEU A 349 -39.13 -16.11 27.93
CA LEU A 349 -38.91 -16.43 26.51
C LEU A 349 -38.31 -17.84 26.33
N ILE A 350 -37.29 -18.19 27.14
CA ILE A 350 -36.60 -19.49 27.04
C ILE A 350 -37.56 -20.64 27.38
N GLU A 351 -38.36 -20.49 28.45
CA GLU A 351 -39.32 -21.49 28.83
C GLU A 351 -40.40 -21.75 27.79
N SER A 352 -40.79 -20.73 27.03
CA SER A 352 -41.78 -20.83 25.94
C SER A 352 -41.27 -21.56 24.70
N LYS A 353 -39.99 -21.91 24.61
CA LYS A 353 -39.39 -22.49 23.40
C LYS A 353 -39.08 -23.99 23.50
N PRO A 354 -39.02 -24.70 22.33
CA PRO A 354 -38.65 -26.12 22.31
C PRO A 354 -37.21 -26.31 22.83
N GLU A 355 -36.95 -27.48 23.41
CA GLU A 355 -35.71 -27.85 24.10
C GLU A 355 -34.47 -27.60 23.25
N LYS A 356 -34.51 -27.99 21.93
CA LYS A 356 -33.40 -27.70 20.96
C LYS A 356 -32.99 -26.27 20.84
N ARG A 357 -33.84 -25.31 21.20
CA ARG A 357 -33.57 -23.86 21.14
C ARG A 357 -33.19 -23.27 22.49
N LYS A 358 -33.54 -23.89 23.57
CA LYS A 358 -33.29 -23.39 24.94
C LYS A 358 -31.81 -23.19 25.20
N GLU A 359 -30.97 -24.16 24.86
CA GLU A 359 -29.52 -24.06 25.05
C GLU A 359 -28.94 -22.79 24.42
N LYS A 360 -29.27 -22.55 23.14
CA LYS A 360 -28.74 -21.38 22.41
C LYS A 360 -29.29 -20.05 22.91
N LEU A 361 -30.54 -20.02 23.38
CA LEU A 361 -31.12 -18.84 23.97
C LEU A 361 -30.49 -18.55 25.32
N THR A 362 -30.21 -19.56 26.13
CA THR A 362 -29.49 -19.48 27.39
C THR A 362 -28.05 -18.93 27.17
N GLU A 363 -27.36 -19.36 26.10
CA GLU A 363 -26.07 -18.76 25.75
C GLU A 363 -26.17 -17.25 25.48
N TYR A 364 -27.18 -16.80 24.72
CA TYR A 364 -27.37 -15.38 24.44
C TYR A 364 -27.73 -14.58 25.71
N LYS A 365 -28.60 -15.11 26.56
CA LYS A 365 -28.91 -14.52 27.85
C LYS A 365 -27.65 -14.38 28.70
N ASN A 366 -26.92 -15.47 28.90
CA ASN A 366 -25.70 -15.51 29.70
C ASN A 366 -24.62 -14.56 29.18
N TYR A 367 -24.46 -14.45 27.85
CA TYR A 367 -23.57 -13.45 27.26
C TYR A 367 -23.94 -12.03 27.69
N ILE A 368 -25.20 -11.62 27.60
CA ILE A 368 -25.65 -10.28 27.95
C ILE A 368 -25.47 -10.03 29.48
N LEU A 369 -25.84 -10.99 30.31
CA LEU A 369 -25.69 -10.89 31.75
C LEU A 369 -24.23 -10.81 32.22
N LYS A 370 -23.34 -11.59 31.57
CA LYS A 370 -21.90 -11.57 31.85
C LYS A 370 -21.28 -10.22 31.49
N HIS A 371 -21.72 -9.63 30.40
CA HIS A 371 -21.16 -8.38 29.87
C HIS A 371 -21.97 -7.13 30.27
N TRP A 372 -22.92 -7.26 31.21
CA TRP A 372 -23.83 -6.19 31.58
C TRP A 372 -23.17 -4.85 31.85
N LYS A 373 -22.13 -4.83 32.69
CA LYS A 373 -21.39 -3.61 33.02
C LYS A 373 -20.80 -2.93 31.78
N SER A 374 -20.19 -3.68 30.88
CA SER A 374 -19.58 -3.13 29.64
C SER A 374 -20.62 -2.71 28.59
N ILE A 375 -21.81 -3.31 28.63
CA ILE A 375 -22.95 -2.90 27.79
C ILE A 375 -23.47 -1.53 28.27
N ILE A 376 -23.63 -1.36 29.60
CA ILE A 376 -24.08 -0.07 30.19
C ILE A 376 -22.98 1.01 29.98
N ASN A 377 -21.71 0.68 30.16
CA ASN A 377 -20.63 1.63 29.89
C ASN A 377 -20.70 2.18 28.44
N MET A 378 -21.08 1.36 27.45
CA MET A 378 -21.21 1.79 26.04
C MET A 378 -22.28 2.87 25.86
N LYS A 379 -23.33 2.90 26.69
CA LYS A 379 -24.35 3.96 26.68
C LYS A 379 -23.76 5.33 27.02
N CYS A 380 -22.82 5.36 27.97
CA CYS A 380 -22.13 6.56 28.42
C CYS A 380 -20.93 6.94 27.49
N CYS A 381 -20.62 6.12 26.50
CA CYS A 381 -19.54 6.40 25.58
C CYS A 381 -19.99 7.39 24.49
N ASP A 382 -19.22 8.46 24.31
CA ASP A 382 -19.52 9.51 23.33
C ASP A 382 -19.50 9.00 21.87
N ILE A 383 -18.85 7.85 21.64
CA ILE A 383 -18.62 7.30 20.31
C ILE A 383 -19.14 5.86 20.24
N LYS A 384 -20.02 5.61 19.27
CA LYS A 384 -20.52 4.26 19.00
C LYS A 384 -19.52 3.48 18.13
N SER A 385 -19.38 2.17 18.41
CA SER A 385 -18.51 1.29 17.63
C SER A 385 -19.03 1.09 16.22
N SER A 386 -18.13 1.23 15.23
CA SER A 386 -18.36 0.90 13.82
C SER A 386 -17.34 -0.13 13.32
N MET A 387 -16.87 -0.99 14.21
CA MET A 387 -15.73 -1.89 13.96
C MET A 387 -15.94 -2.86 12.79
N GLU A 388 -17.16 -3.38 12.62
CA GLU A 388 -17.47 -4.30 11.52
C GLU A 388 -17.17 -3.71 10.14
N SER A 389 -17.48 -2.42 9.94
CA SER A 389 -17.13 -1.72 8.70
C SER A 389 -15.63 -1.52 8.53
N HIS A 390 -14.90 -1.29 9.62
CA HIS A 390 -13.45 -1.11 9.58
C HIS A 390 -12.72 -2.42 9.32
N ILE A 391 -13.11 -3.53 9.97
CA ILE A 391 -12.52 -4.85 9.70
C ILE A 391 -12.76 -5.29 8.28
N SER A 392 -13.96 -5.09 7.74
CA SER A 392 -14.25 -5.39 6.34
C SER A 392 -13.26 -4.67 5.42
N HIS A 393 -13.05 -3.38 5.62
CA HIS A 393 -12.18 -2.58 4.75
C HIS A 393 -10.68 -2.82 4.96
N TYR A 394 -10.24 -3.13 6.17
CA TYR A 394 -8.79 -3.18 6.44
C TYR A 394 -8.20 -4.58 6.36
N VAL A 395 -8.99 -5.61 6.65
CA VAL A 395 -8.50 -6.99 6.73
C VAL A 395 -9.33 -7.94 5.86
N ALA A 396 -10.66 -7.88 5.94
CA ALA A 396 -11.52 -8.87 5.30
C ALA A 396 -11.54 -8.77 3.78
N ASP A 397 -11.45 -7.57 3.20
CA ASP A 397 -11.45 -7.36 1.75
C ASP A 397 -10.28 -8.09 1.09
N TYR A 398 -9.12 -8.09 1.72
CA TYR A 398 -7.96 -8.78 1.19
C TYR A 398 -7.96 -10.27 1.51
N PHE A 399 -8.16 -10.63 2.79
CA PHE A 399 -8.02 -12.01 3.27
C PHE A 399 -9.32 -12.83 3.19
N GLY A 400 -10.48 -12.17 3.10
CA GLY A 400 -11.79 -12.80 3.22
C GLY A 400 -12.60 -12.97 1.93
N SER A 401 -12.20 -12.31 0.82
CA SER A 401 -13.05 -12.22 -0.39
C SER A 401 -13.22 -13.53 -1.17
N ARG A 402 -12.39 -14.56 -0.92
CA ARG A 402 -12.50 -15.92 -1.49
C ARG A 402 -11.76 -16.90 -0.59
N PRO A 403 -12.06 -18.20 -0.63
CA PRO A 403 -11.25 -19.22 0.04
C PRO A 403 -9.84 -19.19 -0.56
N LYS A 404 -8.91 -18.59 0.14
CA LYS A 404 -7.48 -18.48 -0.19
C LYS A 404 -6.69 -18.92 1.02
N GLY A 405 -5.69 -19.76 0.79
CA GLY A 405 -4.67 -20.02 1.78
C GLY A 405 -3.46 -19.11 1.51
N PHE A 406 -2.87 -18.62 2.57
CA PHE A 406 -1.66 -17.80 2.53
C PHE A 406 -0.57 -18.47 3.37
N SER A 407 0.69 -18.39 2.93
CA SER A 407 1.79 -18.78 3.83
C SER A 407 1.90 -17.77 4.96
N ASN A 408 2.40 -18.19 6.12
CA ASN A 408 2.55 -17.33 7.30
C ASN A 408 3.36 -16.06 6.98
N LYS A 409 4.50 -16.20 6.28
CA LYS A 409 5.31 -15.05 5.83
C LYS A 409 4.53 -14.08 4.94
N THR A 410 3.63 -14.59 4.11
CA THR A 410 2.75 -13.74 3.26
C THR A 410 1.76 -12.98 4.12
N ILE A 411 1.12 -13.64 5.08
CA ILE A 411 0.15 -13.02 5.99
C ILE A 411 0.81 -11.87 6.75
N GLU A 412 1.95 -12.11 7.38
CA GLU A 412 2.67 -11.09 8.15
C GLU A 412 3.05 -9.88 7.30
N LYS A 413 3.55 -10.10 6.09
CA LYS A 413 3.94 -9.02 5.18
C LYS A 413 2.76 -8.19 4.70
N TYR A 414 1.67 -8.86 4.30
CA TYR A 414 0.45 -8.16 3.87
C TYR A 414 -0.20 -7.38 5.01
N ILE A 415 -0.24 -7.92 6.23
CA ILE A 415 -0.71 -7.21 7.41
C ILE A 415 0.03 -5.88 7.56
N LYS A 416 1.37 -5.89 7.52
CA LYS A 416 2.20 -4.68 7.64
C LYS A 416 1.99 -3.69 6.49
N LEU A 417 1.85 -4.19 5.26
CA LEU A 417 1.61 -3.32 4.10
C LEU A 417 0.22 -2.68 4.14
N HIS A 418 -0.80 -3.42 4.55
CA HIS A 418 -2.15 -2.88 4.73
C HIS A 418 -2.20 -1.86 5.86
N GLU A 419 -1.59 -2.14 6.99
CA GLU A 419 -1.44 -1.22 8.12
C GLU A 419 -0.78 0.08 7.65
N ALA A 420 0.38 0.00 7.00
CA ALA A 420 1.12 1.14 6.48
C ALA A 420 0.26 1.99 5.55
N LYS A 421 -0.38 1.36 4.59
CA LYS A 421 -1.24 2.05 3.61
C LYS A 421 -2.41 2.76 4.26
N HIS A 422 -3.11 2.10 5.19
CA HIS A 422 -4.26 2.70 5.88
C HIS A 422 -3.87 3.81 6.86
N ASN A 423 -2.61 3.85 7.27
CA ASN A 423 -2.01 4.95 8.04
C ASN A 423 -1.36 6.03 7.14
N GLY A 424 -1.62 6.00 5.83
CA GLY A 424 -1.22 7.06 4.90
C GLY A 424 0.18 6.92 4.32
N ILE A 425 0.85 5.77 4.50
CA ILE A 425 2.15 5.51 3.88
C ILE A 425 1.95 5.15 2.41
N ASN A 426 2.66 5.83 1.53
CA ASN A 426 2.71 5.49 0.12
C ASN A 426 3.63 4.27 -0.08
N ILE A 427 3.05 3.13 -0.46
CA ILE A 427 3.79 1.87 -0.62
C ILE A 427 4.78 1.95 -1.79
N LEU A 428 4.45 2.69 -2.85
CA LEU A 428 5.34 2.91 -3.98
C LEU A 428 6.62 3.64 -3.55
N ASP A 429 6.45 4.76 -2.84
CA ASP A 429 7.59 5.56 -2.34
C ASP A 429 8.42 4.76 -1.33
N LEU A 430 7.75 3.97 -0.49
CA LEU A 430 8.42 3.11 0.49
C LEU A 430 9.31 2.07 -0.21
N TYR A 431 8.80 1.44 -1.28
CA TYR A 431 9.59 0.49 -2.06
C TYR A 431 10.79 1.16 -2.73
N LEU A 432 10.58 2.29 -3.40
CA LEU A 432 11.66 2.99 -4.13
C LEU A 432 12.77 3.47 -3.19
N LYS A 433 12.43 4.03 -2.03
CA LYS A 433 13.43 4.44 -1.03
C LYS A 433 14.27 3.27 -0.50
N THR A 434 13.66 2.10 -0.32
CA THR A 434 14.43 0.93 0.13
C THR A 434 15.27 0.33 -0.99
N TYR A 435 14.81 0.41 -2.23
CA TYR A 435 15.56 -0.02 -3.39
C TYR A 435 16.84 0.79 -3.58
N ASP A 436 16.77 2.12 -3.49
CA ASP A 436 17.95 3.00 -3.58
C ASP A 436 18.97 2.72 -2.47
N ASN A 437 18.52 2.41 -1.26
CA ASN A 437 19.40 2.08 -0.15
C ASN A 437 20.07 0.72 -0.32
N ASP A 438 19.37 -0.27 -0.88
CA ASP A 438 19.94 -1.60 -1.15
C ASP A 438 21.00 -1.54 -2.25
N GLU A 439 20.82 -0.72 -3.30
CA GLU A 439 21.83 -0.52 -4.33
C GLU A 439 23.10 0.14 -3.76
N ASN A 440 22.97 1.14 -2.91
CA ASN A 440 24.11 1.77 -2.26
C ASN A 440 24.88 0.79 -1.36
N ASN A 441 24.23 -0.21 -0.78
CA ASN A 441 24.88 -1.26 0.04
C ASN A 441 25.54 -2.37 -0.82
N VAL A 442 25.02 -2.65 -2.03
CA VAL A 442 25.59 -3.66 -2.92
C VAL A 442 26.83 -3.12 -3.66
N HIS A 443 26.90 -1.82 -3.90
CA HIS A 443 28.06 -1.18 -4.54
C HIS A 443 29.29 -1.03 -3.62
N SER A 444 29.19 -1.31 -2.33
CA SER A 444 30.33 -1.28 -1.41
C SER A 444 31.30 -2.49 -1.53
N TYR A 445 30.99 -3.48 -2.36
CA TYR A 445 31.92 -4.57 -2.70
C TYR A 445 32.51 -4.35 -4.08
N ASN A 446 33.76 -3.86 -4.13
CA ASN A 446 34.63 -3.64 -5.30
C ASN A 446 34.44 -2.32 -6.08
N GLU A 447 34.52 -1.21 -5.37
CA GLU A 447 34.85 0.07 -6.00
C GLU A 447 36.36 0.20 -6.24
N GLU A 448 36.82 -0.27 -7.39
CA GLU A 448 37.78 0.54 -8.12
C GLU A 448 36.97 1.42 -9.07
N GLU A 449 36.79 2.64 -8.64
CA GLU A 449 35.92 3.66 -9.18
C GLU A 449 36.14 3.90 -10.67
N ILE A 450 35.17 3.55 -11.49
CA ILE A 450 34.87 4.40 -12.64
C ILE A 450 34.16 5.62 -12.05
N ASN A 451 34.92 6.70 -11.90
CA ASN A 451 34.41 7.93 -11.27
C ASN A 451 33.34 8.55 -12.19
N PHE A 452 32.08 8.30 -11.90
CA PHE A 452 30.92 8.88 -12.60
C PHE A 452 30.58 10.30 -12.11
N SER A 453 31.45 10.95 -11.36
CA SER A 453 31.28 12.32 -10.81
C SER A 453 31.01 13.42 -11.86
N ILE A 454 30.94 13.05 -13.13
CA ILE A 454 30.58 13.96 -14.23
C ILE A 454 29.11 14.37 -14.18
N PHE A 455 28.25 13.56 -13.58
CA PHE A 455 26.81 13.83 -13.53
C PHE A 455 26.37 14.62 -12.30
N ASP A 456 27.19 14.67 -11.23
CA ASP A 456 26.79 15.32 -9.96
C ASP A 456 26.76 16.85 -9.98
N ASN A 457 27.35 17.51 -10.96
CA ASN A 457 27.48 18.97 -10.93
C ASN A 457 26.73 19.76 -12.04
N SER A 458 25.84 19.15 -12.82
CA SER A 458 25.17 19.90 -13.90
C SER A 458 23.72 19.55 -14.20
N VAL A 459 23.08 18.65 -13.46
CA VAL A 459 21.64 18.64 -13.34
C VAL A 459 21.27 19.31 -12.04
N SER A 460 21.65 20.60 -11.88
CA SER A 460 20.74 21.49 -11.23
C SER A 460 19.48 21.45 -12.08
N LEU A 461 18.46 20.72 -11.61
CA LEU A 461 17.09 21.06 -11.96
C LEU A 461 17.07 22.59 -11.95
N LEU A 462 16.92 23.19 -13.12
CA LEU A 462 16.81 24.63 -13.25
C LEU A 462 15.85 25.05 -12.14
N PRO A 463 16.24 25.94 -11.21
CA PRO A 463 15.28 26.47 -10.28
C PRO A 463 14.19 27.05 -11.16
N VAL A 464 12.99 26.54 -11.05
CA VAL A 464 11.81 27.14 -11.67
C VAL A 464 11.60 28.43 -10.91
N LYS A 465 12.44 29.42 -11.22
CA LYS A 465 12.11 30.82 -10.95
C LYS A 465 10.82 31.05 -11.74
N SER A 466 9.82 31.47 -11.02
CA SER A 466 8.53 31.95 -11.50
C SER A 466 8.70 32.69 -12.83
N SER A 467 8.70 31.99 -13.92
CA SER A 467 8.59 32.56 -15.25
C SER A 467 7.11 32.51 -15.60
N THR A 468 6.58 33.64 -16.00
CA THR A 468 5.24 33.85 -16.55
C THR A 468 5.01 33.12 -17.86
N ASN A 469 5.74 32.05 -18.11
CA ASN A 469 5.62 31.23 -19.32
C ASN A 469 4.42 30.30 -19.17
N PRO A 470 3.42 30.36 -20.08
CA PRO A 470 2.24 29.52 -20.05
C PRO A 470 2.50 27.99 -19.98
N ILE A 471 3.64 27.55 -20.52
CA ILE A 471 4.02 26.13 -20.53
C ILE A 471 4.44 25.66 -19.13
N SER A 472 5.12 26.48 -18.34
CA SER A 472 5.48 26.12 -16.96
C SER A 472 4.25 26.11 -16.03
N GLN A 473 3.26 26.96 -16.30
CA GLN A 473 1.97 26.91 -15.59
C GLN A 473 1.17 25.66 -15.96
N LEU A 474 1.20 25.21 -17.21
CA LEU A 474 0.53 23.99 -17.65
C LEU A 474 1.16 22.73 -17.00
N ILE A 475 2.48 22.66 -16.95
CA ILE A 475 3.21 21.54 -16.32
C ILE A 475 2.95 21.48 -14.82
N ASN A 476 2.95 22.62 -14.14
CA ASN A 476 2.64 22.70 -12.72
C ASN A 476 1.16 22.34 -12.42
N ASN A 477 0.23 22.73 -13.28
CA ASN A 477 -1.17 22.37 -13.12
C ASN A 477 -1.45 20.87 -13.34
N ILE A 478 -0.71 20.22 -14.22
CA ILE A 478 -0.84 18.75 -14.44
C ILE A 478 -0.26 17.96 -13.23
N ALA A 479 0.73 18.49 -12.54
CA ALA A 479 1.31 17.85 -11.36
C ALA A 479 0.46 17.99 -10.07
N PHE A 480 -0.52 18.90 -10.02
CA PHE A 480 -1.32 19.18 -8.82
C PHE A 480 -2.74 18.57 -8.82
N TYR A 481 -3.17 17.87 -9.86
CA TYR A 481 -4.44 17.13 -9.87
C TYR A 481 -4.22 15.62 -9.67
N ARG A 482 -3.78 15.27 -8.46
CA ARG A 482 -3.92 13.91 -7.90
C ARG A 482 -4.44 13.93 -6.48
#